data_11fd5c5f2f593c20e19a328e5dd62147
#
_entry.id   11fd5c5f2f593c20e19a328e5dd62147
#
_cell.length_a   1.000
_cell.length_b   1.000
_cell.length_c   1.000
_cell.angle_alpha   90.00
_cell.angle_beta   90.00
_cell.angle_gamma   90.00
#
_symmetry.space_group_name_H-M   'P 1'
#
loop_
_entity.id
_entity.type
_entity.pdbx_description
1 polymer ?
#
loop_
_entity_poly.entity_id
_entity_poly.type
_entity_poly.pdbx_seq_one_letter_code
_entity_poly.pdbx_strand_id
1 'polypeptide(L)' 'MVRAIIEEAAALASLALFLGMVAIWAQVIATL' A
#
# COMPACT_ATOMS: atom_id res chain seq x y z
N MET A 1 3.33 1.88 24.14
CA MET A 1 4.36 1.04 23.50
C MET A 1 3.76 0.20 22.39
N VAL A 2 2.81 -0.70 22.70
CA VAL A 2 2.19 -1.53 21.67
C VAL A 2 1.44 -0.67 20.65
N ARG A 3 0.81 0.39 21.09
CA ARG A 3 0.05 1.29 20.22
C ARG A 3 0.95 1.92 19.14
N ALA A 4 2.14 2.35 19.50
CA ALA A 4 3.08 2.95 18.54
C ALA A 4 3.51 1.94 17.49
N ILE A 5 3.69 0.68 17.88
CA ILE A 5 4.03 -0.39 16.95
C ILE A 5 2.88 -0.66 15.99
N ILE A 6 1.65 -0.70 16.50
CA ILE A 6 0.47 -0.93 15.68
C ILE A 6 0.26 0.24 14.71
N GLU A 7 0.43 1.46 15.15
CA GLU A 7 0.30 2.63 14.30
C GLU A 7 1.31 2.61 13.16
N GLU A 8 2.55 2.25 13.46
CA GLU A 8 3.60 2.16 12.46
C GLU A 8 3.32 1.02 11.47
N ALA A 9 2.92 -0.14 11.98
CA ALA A 9 2.59 -1.29 11.13
C ALA A 9 1.40 -0.98 10.22
N ALA A 10 0.38 -0.29 10.74
CA ALA A 10 -0.79 0.08 9.95
C ALA A 10 -0.42 1.07 8.84
N ALA A 11 0.47 2.02 9.13
CA ALA A 11 0.94 2.97 8.13
C ALA A 11 1.70 2.27 7.01
N LEU A 12 2.56 1.33 7.36
CA LEU A 12 3.30 0.55 6.37
C LEU A 12 2.37 -0.31 5.52
N ALA A 13 1.38 -0.95 6.13
CA ALA A 13 0.41 -1.76 5.41
C ALA A 13 -0.40 -0.91 4.43
N SER A 14 -0.82 0.28 4.84
CA SER A 14 -1.56 1.20 3.99
C SER A 14 -0.73 1.65 2.79
N LEU A 15 0.54 1.96 3.03
CA LEU A 15 1.45 2.33 1.95
C LEU A 15 1.63 1.18 0.97
N ALA A 16 1.81 -0.05 1.46
CA ALA A 16 1.95 -1.22 0.61
C ALA A 16 0.71 -1.44 -0.26
N LEU A 17 -0.47 -1.31 0.32
CA LEU A 17 -1.73 -1.44 -0.42
C LEU A 17 -1.87 -0.35 -1.47
N PHE A 18 -1.49 0.87 -1.16
CA PHE A 18 -1.53 1.97 -2.11
C PHE A 18 -0.61 1.71 -3.30
N LEU A 19 0.64 1.30 -3.02
CA LEU A 19 1.59 1.00 -4.09
C LEU A 19 1.14 -0.19 -4.92
N GLY A 20 0.53 -1.20 -4.30
CA GLY A 20 -0.05 -2.34 -5.01
C GLY A 20 -1.15 -1.92 -5.96
N MET A 21 -2.01 -1.00 -5.54
CA MET A 21 -3.07 -0.46 -6.40
C MET A 21 -2.48 0.29 -7.58
N VAL A 22 -1.50 1.13 -7.34
CA VAL A 22 -0.82 1.87 -8.41
C VAL A 22 -0.20 0.91 -9.42
N ALA A 23 0.44 -0.16 -8.96
CA ALA A 23 1.06 -1.15 -9.82
C ALA A 23 0.03 -1.85 -10.71
N ILE A 24 -1.11 -2.25 -10.15
CA ILE A 24 -2.18 -2.91 -10.91
C ILE A 24 -2.76 -1.96 -11.95
N TRP A 25 -3.04 -0.73 -11.59
CA TRP A 25 -3.55 0.26 -12.54
C TRP A 25 -2.54 0.56 -13.65
N ALA A 26 -1.26 0.61 -13.31
CA ALA A 26 -0.22 0.81 -14.32
C ALA A 26 -0.24 -0.31 -15.37
N GLN A 27 -0.45 -1.56 -14.95
CA GLN A 27 -0.57 -2.68 -15.88
C GLN A 27 -1.83 -2.60 -16.73
N VAL A 28 -2.95 -2.23 -16.13
CA VAL A 28 -4.21 -2.07 -16.87
C VAL A 28 -4.06 -1.03 -17.97
N ILE A 29 -3.48 0.11 -17.65
CA ILE A 29 -3.26 1.19 -18.62
C ILE A 29 -2.29 0.75 -19.70
N ALA A 30 -1.25 0.01 -19.35
CA ALA A 30 -0.25 -0.45 -20.30
C ALA A 30 -0.80 -1.43 -21.34
N THR A 31 -1.89 -2.13 -21.02
CA THR A 31 -2.50 -3.09 -21.94
C THR A 31 -3.70 -2.54 -22.71
N LEU A 32 -4.06 -1.31 -22.42
CA LEU A 32 -5.08 -0.60 -23.19
C LEU A 32 -4.44 -0.06 -24.48
#